data_ced79869e398753a05ae53d8fa61ca38
#
_entry.id   ced79869e398753a05ae53d8fa61ca38
#
_cell.length_a   1.000
_cell.length_b   1.000
_cell.length_c   1.000
_cell.angle_alpha   90.00
_cell.angle_beta   90.00
_cell.angle_gamma   90.00
#
_symmetry.space_group_name_H-M   'P 1'
#
loop_
_entity.id
_entity.type
_entity.pdbx_description
1 polymer ?
#
loop_
_entity_poly.entity_id
_entity_poly.type
_entity_poly.pdbx_seq_one_letter_code
_entity_poly.pdbx_strand_id
1 'polypeptide(L)'
;MSIKRKFFIIFLIASFFSTLFAQTKTDYDTKIEAISSINWITKQFVTNISLDTNKADIQMPSGKKLASTYIKSKMLPLIQPPLLSLFENSENDLSEAVINEDLSLDQVYHFIMGGHKTPDVFSKDLKYLNTTNTTNINDIGKLLVRHNYAYNPQKPIDSVPSRAFTGIIIDARGVYPVHGEYVKSEVYACFFPQIWDDQMNSIFEKNIVSPKVVMEKGLVAYHYSDDNSLYEDRVGSDPLYIKASQVYGRNRTDPIIKRRDALKILTVPENIKLLQEGKVVILLDKKNLIYDISVPEKTPSYYVKYNSVKQYFYENKIPGVTVSDTATGLMFDVNLRFYPDSPELLPDEKGRIELIAQRLKEILKDEGYSILIEGHTADVGKPVGQLNLSIERTRTVMSALINEGIDSKIFSYKGFGGTMPVADNDTEAGRAQNRRVRIIARPRATYIQRDWN
;
A
#
# COMPACT_ATOMS: atom_id res chain seq x y z
N MET A 1 -41.28 -0.18 53.28
CA MET A 1 -41.62 0.14 51.85
C MET A 1 -40.42 0.79 51.15
N SER A 2 -39.23 0.18 51.17
CA SER A 2 -37.99 0.82 50.67
C SER A 2 -37.03 -0.11 49.93
N ILE A 3 -37.29 -1.42 49.84
CA ILE A 3 -36.36 -2.37 49.24
C ILE A 3 -36.69 -2.70 47.75
N LYS A 4 -37.95 -2.51 47.34
CA LYS A 4 -38.37 -2.81 45.94
C LYS A 4 -37.99 -1.75 44.91
N ARG A 5 -37.68 -0.50 45.32
CA ARG A 5 -37.28 0.57 44.37
C ARG A 5 -35.82 0.55 43.94
N LYS A 6 -34.94 -0.04 44.73
CA LYS A 6 -33.49 -0.14 44.37
C LYS A 6 -33.18 -1.27 43.38
N PHE A 7 -33.99 -2.32 43.33
CA PHE A 7 -33.79 -3.40 42.35
C PHE A 7 -34.25 -3.03 40.92
N PHE A 8 -35.21 -2.12 40.79
CA PHE A 8 -35.69 -1.72 39.48
C PHE A 8 -34.74 -0.77 38.71
N ILE A 9 -33.97 0.03 39.47
CA ILE A 9 -32.98 0.95 38.86
C ILE A 9 -31.73 0.20 38.39
N ILE A 10 -31.32 -0.87 39.08
CA ILE A 10 -30.17 -1.69 38.68
C ILE A 10 -30.49 -2.50 37.43
N PHE A 11 -31.73 -2.95 37.24
CA PHE A 11 -32.15 -3.67 36.03
C PHE A 11 -32.28 -2.76 34.81
N LEU A 12 -32.65 -1.49 34.97
CA LEU A 12 -32.72 -0.53 33.89
C LEU A 12 -31.32 -0.07 33.42
N ILE A 13 -30.35 0.03 34.33
CA ILE A 13 -28.96 0.37 33.98
C ILE A 13 -28.26 -0.83 33.32
N ALA A 14 -28.55 -2.05 33.70
CA ALA A 14 -27.99 -3.25 33.07
C ALA A 14 -28.56 -3.45 31.63
N SER A 15 -29.85 -3.10 31.40
CA SER A 15 -30.43 -3.18 30.04
C SER A 15 -29.98 -2.03 29.12
N PHE A 16 -29.56 -0.87 29.67
CA PHE A 16 -29.01 0.23 28.89
C PHE A 16 -27.54 -0.01 28.50
N PHE A 17 -26.77 -0.73 29.32
CA PHE A 17 -25.39 -1.11 28.97
C PHE A 17 -25.32 -2.26 27.97
N SER A 18 -26.31 -3.17 27.95
CA SER A 18 -26.34 -4.27 26.97
C SER A 18 -26.73 -3.82 25.56
N THR A 19 -27.37 -2.66 25.41
CA THR A 19 -27.72 -2.10 24.09
C THR A 19 -26.62 -1.23 23.46
N LEU A 20 -25.63 -0.77 24.26
CA LEU A 20 -24.50 0.00 23.74
C LEU A 20 -23.37 -0.86 23.17
N PHE A 21 -23.33 -2.16 23.49
CA PHE A 21 -22.33 -3.11 22.95
C PHE A 21 -22.84 -3.92 21.75
N ALA A 22 -24.07 -3.70 21.29
CA ALA A 22 -24.66 -4.45 20.18
C ALA A 22 -24.59 -3.73 18.83
N GLN A 23 -23.84 -2.62 18.71
CA GLN A 23 -23.84 -1.78 17.52
C GLN A 23 -22.48 -1.61 16.83
N THR A 24 -21.69 -2.70 16.73
CA THR A 24 -20.63 -2.80 15.73
C THR A 24 -20.64 -4.19 15.09
N LYS A 25 -21.80 -4.69 14.68
CA LYS A 25 -21.85 -5.61 13.58
C LYS A 25 -21.66 -4.77 12.33
N THR A 26 -20.47 -4.76 11.76
CA THR A 26 -20.31 -4.46 10.35
C THR A 26 -21.25 -5.42 9.62
N ASP A 27 -22.29 -4.87 9.00
CA ASP A 27 -23.21 -5.64 8.16
C ASP A 27 -22.41 -6.15 6.96
N TYR A 28 -21.85 -7.35 7.10
CA TYR A 28 -21.26 -8.08 5.98
C TYR A 28 -22.38 -8.42 5.01
N ASP A 29 -22.40 -7.74 3.88
CA ASP A 29 -23.45 -7.89 2.90
C ASP A 29 -23.13 -9.05 1.96
N THR A 30 -23.52 -10.26 2.35
CA THR A 30 -23.37 -11.48 1.54
C THR A 30 -24.24 -11.50 0.27
N LYS A 31 -25.05 -10.46 0.05
CA LYS A 31 -25.97 -10.37 -1.09
C LYS A 31 -25.28 -9.86 -2.34
N ILE A 32 -24.18 -9.13 -2.19
CA ILE A 32 -23.47 -8.47 -3.28
C ILE A 32 -21.98 -8.85 -3.24
N GLU A 33 -21.43 -9.16 -4.40
CA GLU A 33 -20.03 -9.51 -4.59
C GLU A 33 -19.40 -8.57 -5.60
N ALA A 34 -18.10 -8.28 -5.44
CA ALA A 34 -17.34 -7.47 -6.38
C ALA A 34 -15.96 -8.08 -6.61
N ILE A 35 -15.55 -8.11 -7.88
CA ILE A 35 -14.21 -8.51 -8.31
C ILE A 35 -13.60 -7.34 -9.05
N SER A 36 -12.50 -6.82 -8.52
CA SER A 36 -11.74 -5.74 -9.14
C SER A 36 -10.49 -6.28 -9.82
N SER A 37 -10.17 -5.73 -10.98
CA SER A 37 -8.98 -6.06 -11.74
C SER A 37 -8.28 -4.81 -12.24
N ILE A 38 -6.97 -4.91 -12.47
CA ILE A 38 -6.16 -3.84 -13.01
C ILE A 38 -5.45 -4.29 -14.29
N ASN A 39 -5.40 -3.41 -15.27
CA ASN A 39 -4.54 -3.54 -16.43
C ASN A 39 -3.68 -2.27 -16.56
N TRP A 40 -2.43 -2.37 -16.15
CA TRP A 40 -1.47 -1.27 -16.19
C TRP A 40 -1.07 -0.84 -17.60
N ILE A 41 -1.22 -1.73 -18.61
CA ILE A 41 -0.91 -1.43 -20.01
C ILE A 41 -1.95 -0.45 -20.57
N THR A 42 -3.24 -0.80 -20.40
CA THR A 42 -4.36 0.01 -20.84
C THR A 42 -4.80 1.05 -19.82
N LYS A 43 -4.21 1.03 -18.63
CA LYS A 43 -4.52 1.90 -17.49
C LYS A 43 -5.98 1.82 -17.03
N GLN A 44 -6.58 0.65 -17.18
CA GLN A 44 -7.96 0.39 -16.80
C GLN A 44 -8.03 -0.34 -15.47
N PHE A 45 -8.83 0.21 -14.56
CA PHE A 45 -9.27 -0.46 -13.35
C PHE A 45 -10.75 -0.80 -13.53
N VAL A 46 -11.06 -2.09 -13.42
CA VAL A 46 -12.39 -2.63 -13.72
C VAL A 46 -12.92 -3.35 -12.49
N THR A 47 -14.13 -3.02 -12.08
CA THR A 47 -14.85 -3.76 -11.02
C THR A 47 -16.14 -4.35 -11.56
N ASN A 48 -16.24 -5.66 -11.51
CA ASN A 48 -17.45 -6.41 -11.81
C ASN A 48 -18.25 -6.62 -10.52
N ILE A 49 -19.47 -6.15 -10.48
CA ILE A 49 -20.36 -6.20 -9.31
C ILE A 49 -21.54 -7.12 -9.64
N SER A 50 -21.83 -8.06 -8.76
CA SER A 50 -22.91 -9.03 -8.88
C SER A 50 -23.80 -9.02 -7.64
N LEU A 51 -25.07 -8.74 -7.80
CA LEU A 51 -26.08 -8.77 -6.73
C LEU A 51 -26.92 -10.05 -6.85
N ASP A 52 -26.92 -10.88 -5.81
CA ASP A 52 -27.81 -12.02 -5.66
C ASP A 52 -29.22 -11.51 -5.28
N THR A 53 -30.14 -11.55 -6.23
CA THR A 53 -31.50 -11.01 -6.08
C THR A 53 -32.34 -11.80 -5.10
N ASN A 54 -32.08 -13.11 -4.96
CA ASN A 54 -32.77 -13.96 -4.00
C ASN A 54 -32.35 -13.66 -2.57
N LYS A 55 -31.05 -13.55 -2.33
CA LYS A 55 -30.55 -13.15 -1.02
C LYS A 55 -30.95 -11.71 -0.64
N ALA A 56 -31.12 -10.85 -1.64
CA ALA A 56 -31.59 -9.48 -1.46
C ALA A 56 -33.10 -9.35 -1.24
N ASP A 57 -33.86 -10.45 -1.36
CA ASP A 57 -35.33 -10.48 -1.30
C ASP A 57 -35.98 -9.52 -2.32
N ILE A 58 -35.43 -9.48 -3.53
CA ILE A 58 -35.91 -8.61 -4.60
C ILE A 58 -36.57 -9.47 -5.65
N GLN A 59 -37.90 -9.31 -5.83
CA GLN A 59 -38.66 -10.03 -6.86
C GLN A 59 -38.32 -9.47 -8.26
N MET A 60 -37.99 -10.40 -9.18
CA MET A 60 -37.64 -10.06 -10.55
C MET A 60 -38.74 -10.48 -11.52
N PRO A 61 -38.92 -9.75 -12.65
CA PRO A 61 -38.11 -8.59 -13.14
C PRO A 61 -38.54 -7.23 -12.61
N SER A 62 -39.65 -7.13 -11.87
CA SER A 62 -40.25 -5.86 -11.40
C SER A 62 -39.34 -5.06 -10.49
N GLY A 63 -38.50 -5.72 -9.68
CA GLY A 63 -37.57 -5.12 -8.74
C GLY A 63 -36.26 -4.61 -9.34
N LYS A 64 -36.07 -4.60 -10.67
CA LYS A 64 -34.82 -4.16 -11.31
C LYS A 64 -34.33 -2.79 -10.83
N LYS A 65 -35.25 -1.81 -10.72
CA LYS A 65 -34.90 -0.47 -10.27
C LYS A 65 -34.38 -0.48 -8.83
N LEU A 66 -35.00 -1.27 -7.95
CA LEU A 66 -34.56 -1.42 -6.56
C LEU A 66 -33.18 -2.05 -6.48
N ALA A 67 -32.95 -3.13 -7.23
CA ALA A 67 -31.67 -3.81 -7.31
C ALA A 67 -30.55 -2.90 -7.85
N SER A 68 -30.83 -2.12 -8.90
CA SER A 68 -29.87 -1.15 -9.45
C SER A 68 -29.54 -0.04 -8.43
N THR A 69 -30.53 0.43 -7.68
CA THR A 69 -30.32 1.43 -6.61
C THR A 69 -29.48 0.84 -5.48
N TYR A 70 -29.72 -0.41 -5.12
CA TYR A 70 -28.93 -1.13 -4.12
C TYR A 70 -27.47 -1.26 -4.55
N ILE A 71 -27.21 -1.73 -5.77
CA ILE A 71 -25.84 -1.79 -6.33
C ILE A 71 -25.18 -0.41 -6.26
N LYS A 72 -25.85 0.64 -6.71
CA LYS A 72 -25.33 2.02 -6.70
C LYS A 72 -24.92 2.47 -5.29
N SER A 73 -25.70 2.13 -4.27
CA SER A 73 -25.41 2.49 -2.87
C SER A 73 -24.17 1.75 -2.32
N LYS A 74 -23.83 0.59 -2.88
CA LYS A 74 -22.71 -0.26 -2.45
C LYS A 74 -21.46 -0.09 -3.31
N MET A 75 -21.51 0.63 -4.43
CA MET A 75 -20.36 0.78 -5.33
C MET A 75 -19.12 1.33 -4.62
N LEU A 76 -19.26 2.42 -3.85
CA LEU A 76 -18.13 3.04 -3.16
C LEU A 76 -17.42 2.07 -2.20
N PRO A 77 -18.10 1.45 -1.21
CA PRO A 77 -17.44 0.54 -0.27
C PRO A 77 -16.86 -0.72 -0.94
N LEU A 78 -17.35 -1.12 -2.11
CA LEU A 78 -16.84 -2.29 -2.85
C LEU A 78 -15.61 -1.95 -3.73
N ILE A 79 -15.57 -0.73 -4.30
CA ILE A 79 -14.53 -0.33 -5.27
C ILE A 79 -13.35 0.37 -4.55
N GLN A 80 -13.62 1.13 -3.50
CA GLN A 80 -12.62 1.93 -2.82
C GLN A 80 -11.46 1.10 -2.25
N PRO A 81 -11.66 -0.01 -1.50
CA PRO A 81 -10.55 -0.76 -0.92
C PRO A 81 -9.59 -1.34 -1.97
N PRO A 82 -10.03 -2.05 -3.04
CA PRO A 82 -9.12 -2.54 -4.06
C PRO A 82 -8.44 -1.42 -4.86
N LEU A 83 -9.09 -0.27 -5.07
CA LEU A 83 -8.47 0.89 -5.70
C LEU A 83 -7.34 1.45 -4.82
N LEU A 84 -7.61 1.65 -3.52
CA LEU A 84 -6.63 2.22 -2.60
C LEU A 84 -5.45 1.29 -2.29
N SER A 85 -5.54 0.01 -2.64
CA SER A 85 -4.43 -0.95 -2.52
C SER A 85 -3.41 -0.86 -3.65
N LEU A 86 -3.68 -0.08 -4.71
CA LEU A 86 -2.72 0.11 -5.80
C LEU A 86 -1.50 0.90 -5.32
N PHE A 87 -0.31 0.49 -5.76
CA PHE A 87 0.92 1.15 -5.35
C PHE A 87 1.07 2.53 -5.99
N GLU A 88 1.22 3.55 -5.16
CA GLU A 88 1.61 4.87 -5.62
C GLU A 88 3.07 4.87 -6.09
N ASN A 89 3.97 4.36 -5.26
CA ASN A 89 5.41 4.31 -5.49
C ASN A 89 6.04 3.14 -4.72
N SER A 90 7.36 3.11 -4.62
CA SER A 90 8.11 2.05 -3.94
C SER A 90 7.85 1.93 -2.44
N GLU A 91 7.22 2.92 -1.83
CA GLU A 91 7.01 3.00 -0.39
C GLU A 91 5.53 3.01 0.01
N ASN A 92 4.70 3.71 -0.76
CA ASN A 92 3.31 3.99 -0.45
C ASN A 92 2.35 3.32 -1.43
N ASP A 93 1.16 2.98 -0.94
CA ASP A 93 -0.03 2.74 -1.76
C ASP A 93 -0.96 3.98 -1.76
N LEU A 94 -2.06 3.93 -2.49
CA LEU A 94 -3.00 5.04 -2.54
C LEU A 94 -3.72 5.26 -1.19
N SER A 95 -3.81 4.27 -0.33
CA SER A 95 -4.40 4.45 1.01
C SER A 95 -3.48 5.29 1.90
N GLU A 96 -2.16 5.10 1.79
CA GLU A 96 -1.17 5.94 2.47
C GLU A 96 -1.18 7.37 1.90
N ALA A 97 -1.42 7.56 0.60
CA ALA A 97 -1.62 8.90 0.01
C ALA A 97 -2.87 9.61 0.59
N VAL A 98 -3.94 8.86 0.88
CA VAL A 98 -5.13 9.43 1.56
C VAL A 98 -4.81 9.79 3.01
N ILE A 99 -4.09 8.94 3.73
CA ILE A 99 -3.69 9.19 5.13
C ILE A 99 -2.77 10.42 5.24
N ASN A 100 -1.88 10.59 4.25
CA ASN A 100 -0.94 11.72 4.20
C ASN A 100 -1.58 13.01 3.62
N GLU A 101 -2.88 13.00 3.34
CA GLU A 101 -3.63 14.13 2.75
C GLU A 101 -3.18 14.53 1.33
N ASP A 102 -2.40 13.69 0.66
CA ASP A 102 -2.02 13.88 -0.74
C ASP A 102 -3.18 13.59 -1.70
N LEU A 103 -4.13 12.76 -1.28
CA LEU A 103 -5.35 12.43 -1.99
C LEU A 103 -6.54 12.49 -1.02
N SER A 104 -7.59 13.24 -1.34
CA SER A 104 -8.78 13.31 -0.50
C SER A 104 -9.77 12.17 -0.79
N LEU A 105 -10.54 11.75 0.22
CA LEU A 105 -11.62 10.77 0.04
C LEU A 105 -12.70 11.27 -0.93
N ASP A 106 -12.91 12.59 -1.01
CA ASP A 106 -13.84 13.20 -1.96
C ASP A 106 -13.35 13.03 -3.41
N GLN A 107 -12.06 13.22 -3.66
CA GLN A 107 -11.45 12.94 -4.96
C GLN A 107 -11.57 11.45 -5.34
N VAL A 108 -11.35 10.53 -4.39
CA VAL A 108 -11.55 9.09 -4.60
C VAL A 108 -13.01 8.78 -4.92
N TYR A 109 -13.96 9.38 -4.19
CA TYR A 109 -15.39 9.26 -4.47
C TYR A 109 -15.73 9.72 -5.89
N HIS A 110 -15.30 10.91 -6.29
CA HIS A 110 -15.55 11.44 -7.63
C HIS A 110 -14.90 10.60 -8.72
N PHE A 111 -13.71 10.07 -8.49
CA PHE A 111 -13.05 9.14 -9.41
C PHE A 111 -13.86 7.85 -9.63
N ILE A 112 -14.32 7.20 -8.55
CA ILE A 112 -15.11 5.96 -8.62
C ILE A 112 -16.46 6.21 -9.29
N MET A 113 -17.16 7.25 -8.85
CA MET A 113 -18.51 7.55 -9.35
C MET A 113 -18.54 8.13 -10.75
N GLY A 114 -17.43 8.72 -11.19
CA GLY A 114 -17.22 9.22 -12.56
C GLY A 114 -16.82 8.13 -13.57
N GLY A 115 -16.58 6.89 -13.11
CA GLY A 115 -16.25 5.76 -13.99
C GLY A 115 -17.37 5.40 -14.96
N HIS A 116 -16.98 4.77 -16.07
CA HIS A 116 -17.93 4.24 -17.04
C HIS A 116 -18.64 3.02 -16.47
N LYS A 117 -19.93 3.16 -16.22
CA LYS A 117 -20.79 2.09 -15.73
C LYS A 117 -21.54 1.45 -16.89
N THR A 118 -21.41 0.12 -17.06
CA THR A 118 -22.27 -0.61 -18.01
C THR A 118 -23.73 -0.66 -17.53
N PRO A 119 -24.71 -0.79 -18.45
CA PRO A 119 -26.08 -1.07 -18.07
C PRO A 119 -26.18 -2.34 -17.21
N ASP A 120 -27.08 -2.31 -16.22
CA ASP A 120 -27.31 -3.46 -15.36
C ASP A 120 -27.99 -4.59 -16.15
N VAL A 121 -27.35 -5.77 -16.18
CA VAL A 121 -27.77 -6.93 -16.96
C VAL A 121 -28.06 -8.14 -16.03
N PHE A 122 -29.18 -8.81 -16.25
CA PHE A 122 -29.50 -10.04 -15.53
C PHE A 122 -28.68 -11.22 -16.04
N SER A 123 -28.35 -12.11 -15.11
CA SER A 123 -27.98 -13.48 -15.48
C SER A 123 -29.16 -14.19 -16.18
N LYS A 124 -28.86 -15.24 -16.97
CA LYS A 124 -29.86 -15.97 -17.71
C LYS A 124 -30.96 -16.58 -16.83
N ASP A 125 -30.62 -16.95 -15.61
CA ASP A 125 -31.52 -17.53 -14.60
C ASP A 125 -32.19 -16.48 -13.71
N LEU A 126 -31.98 -15.19 -13.97
CA LEU A 126 -32.50 -14.03 -13.22
C LEU A 126 -32.08 -13.99 -11.74
N LYS A 127 -31.11 -14.80 -11.32
CA LYS A 127 -30.63 -14.83 -9.93
C LYS A 127 -29.69 -13.69 -9.59
N TYR A 128 -28.97 -13.20 -10.59
CA TYR A 128 -27.98 -12.16 -10.40
C TYR A 128 -28.26 -10.95 -11.28
N LEU A 129 -28.07 -9.77 -10.73
CA LEU A 129 -27.99 -8.52 -11.48
C LEU A 129 -26.52 -8.07 -11.49
N ASN A 130 -25.94 -7.98 -12.69
CA ASN A 130 -24.54 -7.69 -12.91
C ASN A 130 -24.34 -6.30 -13.50
N THR A 131 -23.29 -5.62 -13.05
CA THR A 131 -22.82 -4.36 -13.65
C THR A 131 -21.30 -4.29 -13.56
N THR A 132 -20.70 -3.51 -14.46
CA THR A 132 -19.24 -3.28 -14.45
C THR A 132 -19.01 -1.78 -14.35
N ASN A 133 -18.07 -1.40 -13.48
CA ASN A 133 -17.53 -0.04 -13.41
C ASN A 133 -16.10 -0.07 -13.95
N THR A 134 -15.78 0.82 -14.90
CA THR A 134 -14.44 0.94 -15.49
C THR A 134 -13.95 2.37 -15.32
N THR A 135 -12.75 2.52 -14.75
CA THR A 135 -12.08 3.81 -14.57
C THR A 135 -10.70 3.78 -15.20
N ASN A 136 -10.21 4.95 -15.64
CA ASN A 136 -8.82 5.08 -16.08
C ASN A 136 -7.96 5.52 -14.89
N ILE A 137 -7.01 4.67 -14.46
CA ILE A 137 -6.16 4.98 -13.30
C ILE A 137 -5.31 6.25 -13.48
N ASN A 138 -5.07 6.68 -14.72
CA ASN A 138 -4.37 7.93 -14.97
C ASN A 138 -5.13 9.15 -14.40
N ASP A 139 -6.47 9.06 -14.29
CA ASP A 139 -7.29 10.13 -13.74
C ASP A 139 -7.12 10.33 -12.24
N ILE A 140 -6.77 9.29 -11.50
CA ILE A 140 -6.39 9.42 -10.10
C ILE A 140 -4.89 9.77 -9.96
N GLY A 141 -4.03 9.16 -10.78
CA GLY A 141 -2.59 9.44 -10.76
C GLY A 141 -2.25 10.91 -10.99
N LYS A 142 -2.97 11.58 -11.91
CA LYS A 142 -2.75 13.02 -12.18
C LYS A 142 -3.01 13.92 -10.97
N LEU A 143 -3.85 13.50 -10.01
CA LEU A 143 -4.12 14.27 -8.79
C LEU A 143 -2.93 14.30 -7.83
N LEU A 144 -1.98 13.37 -8.00
CA LEU A 144 -0.76 13.25 -7.19
C LEU A 144 0.45 13.96 -7.81
N VAL A 145 0.26 14.66 -8.94
CA VAL A 145 1.31 15.44 -9.60
C VAL A 145 1.31 16.86 -9.05
N ARG A 146 2.35 17.23 -8.29
CA ARG A 146 2.42 18.51 -7.55
C ARG A 146 3.45 19.48 -8.10
N HIS A 147 4.44 19.00 -8.87
CA HIS A 147 5.48 19.86 -9.43
C HIS A 147 4.97 20.64 -10.66
N ASN A 148 5.54 21.82 -10.89
CA ASN A 148 5.11 22.74 -11.96
C ASN A 148 6.02 22.71 -13.18
N TYR A 149 7.23 22.16 -13.07
CA TYR A 149 8.21 22.06 -14.16
C TYR A 149 9.08 20.81 -13.98
N ALA A 150 9.67 20.34 -15.09
CA ALA A 150 10.58 19.20 -15.06
C ALA A 150 11.93 19.61 -14.46
N TYR A 151 12.44 18.78 -13.54
CA TYR A 151 13.77 18.94 -12.98
C TYR A 151 14.82 18.24 -13.83
N ASN A 152 16.07 18.66 -13.73
CA ASN A 152 17.18 17.94 -14.35
C ASN A 152 17.68 16.87 -13.38
N PRO A 153 17.96 15.65 -13.87
CA PRO A 153 18.66 14.67 -13.04
C PRO A 153 20.04 15.15 -12.68
N GLN A 154 20.61 14.59 -11.62
CA GLN A 154 21.94 14.95 -11.16
C GLN A 154 22.98 14.58 -12.23
N LYS A 155 23.78 15.54 -12.66
CA LYS A 155 24.81 15.31 -13.69
C LYS A 155 25.99 14.54 -13.09
N PRO A 156 26.32 13.34 -13.63
CA PRO A 156 27.46 12.57 -13.16
C PRO A 156 28.79 13.24 -13.55
N ILE A 157 29.83 12.95 -12.77
CA ILE A 157 31.23 13.33 -13.10
C ILE A 157 31.81 12.38 -14.14
N ASP A 158 31.50 11.09 -14.00
CA ASP A 158 31.94 10.05 -14.92
C ASP A 158 31.17 10.08 -16.23
N SER A 159 31.80 9.58 -17.29
CA SER A 159 31.18 9.43 -18.61
C SER A 159 31.53 8.11 -19.26
N VAL A 160 30.66 7.65 -20.13
CA VAL A 160 30.87 6.46 -20.97
C VAL A 160 30.51 6.80 -22.41
N PRO A 161 31.10 6.11 -23.40
CA PRO A 161 30.68 6.27 -24.78
C PRO A 161 29.18 5.97 -24.94
N SER A 162 28.44 6.90 -25.53
CA SER A 162 27.01 6.80 -25.78
C SER A 162 26.62 7.65 -26.98
N ARG A 163 25.35 7.51 -27.42
CA ARG A 163 24.76 8.28 -28.50
C ARG A 163 23.35 8.72 -28.10
N ALA A 164 22.74 9.56 -28.93
CA ALA A 164 21.32 9.87 -28.80
C ALA A 164 20.47 8.65 -29.21
N PHE A 165 19.38 8.44 -28.46
CA PHE A 165 18.34 7.42 -28.70
C PHE A 165 17.00 8.11 -28.90
N THR A 166 15.94 7.32 -29.19
CA THR A 166 14.58 7.85 -29.35
C THR A 166 13.70 7.62 -28.10
N GLY A 167 14.11 6.77 -27.19
CA GLY A 167 13.43 6.41 -25.95
C GLY A 167 14.27 5.47 -25.10
N ILE A 168 13.74 5.04 -23.97
CA ILE A 168 14.42 4.18 -23.02
C ILE A 168 13.49 3.03 -22.64
N ILE A 169 14.00 1.79 -22.73
CA ILE A 169 13.32 0.58 -22.30
C ILE A 169 14.10 -0.02 -21.15
N ILE A 170 13.43 -0.25 -20.00
CA ILE A 170 13.97 -0.96 -18.84
C ILE A 170 13.31 -2.33 -18.78
N ASP A 171 14.06 -3.39 -19.12
CA ASP A 171 13.59 -4.75 -18.95
C ASP A 171 13.79 -5.20 -17.50
N ALA A 172 12.71 -5.27 -16.77
CA ALA A 172 12.65 -5.66 -15.37
C ALA A 172 11.77 -6.92 -15.16
N ARG A 173 11.68 -7.79 -16.20
CA ARG A 173 10.99 -9.09 -16.12
C ARG A 173 11.85 -10.11 -15.41
N GLY A 174 11.20 -11.01 -14.67
CA GLY A 174 11.83 -12.07 -13.89
C GLY A 174 12.10 -11.68 -12.45
N VAL A 175 12.99 -12.42 -11.79
CA VAL A 175 13.24 -12.31 -10.35
C VAL A 175 14.62 -11.73 -10.11
N TYR A 176 14.71 -10.70 -9.29
CA TYR A 176 15.93 -9.95 -8.99
C TYR A 176 16.27 -9.98 -7.51
N PRO A 177 17.57 -9.86 -7.14
CA PRO A 177 17.94 -9.55 -5.77
C PRO A 177 17.30 -8.23 -5.34
N VAL A 178 16.80 -8.19 -4.11
CA VAL A 178 16.29 -6.94 -3.52
C VAL A 178 17.47 -6.19 -2.90
N HIS A 179 17.60 -4.91 -3.29
CA HIS A 179 18.71 -4.09 -2.79
C HIS A 179 18.62 -3.91 -1.26
N GLY A 180 19.73 -4.19 -0.58
CA GLY A 180 19.82 -4.09 0.88
C GLY A 180 19.17 -5.24 1.65
N GLU A 181 18.66 -6.28 0.97
CA GLU A 181 18.03 -7.44 1.60
C GLU A 181 18.58 -8.76 1.04
N TYR A 182 18.45 -9.85 1.82
CA TYR A 182 18.89 -11.19 1.41
C TYR A 182 17.78 -12.01 0.74
N VAL A 183 16.88 -11.33 0.03
CA VAL A 183 15.73 -11.94 -0.66
C VAL A 183 15.73 -11.55 -2.13
N LYS A 184 14.99 -12.30 -2.92
CA LYS A 184 14.72 -11.98 -4.33
C LYS A 184 13.24 -11.65 -4.50
N SER A 185 12.92 -10.78 -5.46
CA SER A 185 11.54 -10.43 -5.81
C SER A 185 11.42 -10.09 -7.29
N GLU A 186 10.22 -10.21 -7.81
CA GLU A 186 9.83 -9.61 -9.09
C GLU A 186 9.65 -8.10 -8.92
N VAL A 187 9.58 -7.39 -10.04
CA VAL A 187 9.23 -5.96 -10.07
C VAL A 187 7.73 -5.81 -10.30
N TYR A 188 7.08 -4.92 -9.54
CA TYR A 188 5.65 -4.66 -9.63
C TYR A 188 5.38 -3.28 -10.20
N ALA A 189 4.24 -3.13 -10.89
CA ALA A 189 3.82 -1.85 -11.43
C ALA A 189 3.29 -0.92 -10.33
N CYS A 190 3.52 0.39 -10.48
CA CYS A 190 2.97 1.45 -9.64
C CYS A 190 2.74 2.72 -10.47
N PHE A 191 2.13 3.75 -9.87
CA PHE A 191 1.90 5.02 -10.54
C PHE A 191 3.21 5.78 -10.84
N PHE A 192 4.13 5.79 -9.89
CA PHE A 192 5.36 6.59 -9.94
C PHE A 192 6.60 5.76 -9.58
N PRO A 193 6.99 4.82 -10.48
CA PRO A 193 8.23 4.07 -10.29
C PRO A 193 9.44 5.02 -10.38
N GLN A 194 10.49 4.69 -9.63
CA GLN A 194 11.79 5.32 -9.75
C GLN A 194 12.77 4.35 -10.39
N ILE A 195 13.77 4.88 -11.07
CA ILE A 195 14.88 4.09 -11.60
C ILE A 195 16.16 4.57 -10.92
N TRP A 196 16.88 3.62 -10.34
CA TRP A 196 18.12 3.84 -9.62
C TRP A 196 19.30 3.20 -10.34
N ASP A 197 20.51 3.70 -10.13
CA ASP A 197 21.70 2.93 -10.49
C ASP A 197 22.14 2.05 -9.30
N ASP A 198 23.10 1.14 -9.54
CA ASP A 198 23.63 0.20 -8.54
C ASP A 198 24.44 0.87 -7.42
N GLN A 199 24.63 2.20 -7.49
CA GLN A 199 25.18 3.05 -6.42
C GLN A 199 24.09 3.86 -5.70
N MET A 200 22.81 3.56 -5.98
CA MET A 200 21.64 4.24 -5.42
C MET A 200 21.55 5.74 -5.77
N ASN A 201 22.04 6.12 -6.93
CA ASN A 201 21.72 7.44 -7.47
C ASN A 201 20.40 7.38 -8.22
N SER A 202 19.51 8.34 -7.98
CA SER A 202 18.25 8.47 -8.71
C SER A 202 18.50 8.91 -10.14
N ILE A 203 18.05 8.10 -11.10
CA ILE A 203 18.17 8.36 -12.54
C ILE A 203 16.88 8.93 -13.10
N PHE A 204 15.75 8.43 -12.58
CA PHE A 204 14.43 8.79 -13.06
C PHE A 204 13.42 8.78 -11.91
N GLU A 205 12.64 9.85 -11.82
CA GLU A 205 11.56 10.00 -10.85
C GLU A 205 10.46 10.94 -11.38
N LYS A 206 9.35 11.03 -10.66
CA LYS A 206 8.18 11.84 -11.02
C LYS A 206 8.53 13.29 -11.39
N ASN A 207 9.41 13.94 -10.62
CA ASN A 207 9.72 15.35 -10.78
C ASN A 207 10.65 15.66 -11.97
N ILE A 208 11.32 14.65 -12.52
CA ILE A 208 12.16 14.81 -13.73
C ILE A 208 11.28 14.94 -14.98
N VAL A 209 10.12 14.31 -15.00
CA VAL A 209 9.21 14.31 -16.15
C VAL A 209 8.36 15.57 -16.17
N SER A 210 8.10 16.12 -17.36
CA SER A 210 7.17 17.24 -17.52
C SER A 210 5.81 16.91 -16.89
N PRO A 211 5.28 17.77 -15.98
CA PRO A 211 4.01 17.51 -15.31
C PRO A 211 2.86 17.29 -16.30
N LYS A 212 2.86 18.02 -17.43
CA LYS A 212 1.88 17.82 -18.49
C LYS A 212 1.91 16.40 -19.04
N VAL A 213 3.10 15.85 -19.29
CA VAL A 213 3.26 14.47 -19.79
C VAL A 213 2.79 13.46 -18.74
N VAL A 214 3.15 13.65 -17.48
CA VAL A 214 2.71 12.74 -16.39
C VAL A 214 1.19 12.73 -16.27
N MET A 215 0.56 13.91 -16.31
CA MET A 215 -0.91 14.03 -16.22
C MET A 215 -1.64 13.43 -17.42
N GLU A 216 -1.09 13.58 -18.63
CA GLU A 216 -1.73 13.09 -19.86
C GLU A 216 -1.45 11.61 -20.13
N LYS A 217 -0.19 11.19 -19.96
CA LYS A 217 0.30 9.88 -20.39
C LYS A 217 0.75 8.95 -19.28
N GLY A 218 0.75 9.42 -18.01
CA GLY A 218 1.38 8.74 -16.88
C GLY A 218 2.91 8.81 -16.93
N LEU A 219 3.56 8.50 -15.82
CA LEU A 219 5.01 8.63 -15.67
C LEU A 219 5.77 7.75 -16.65
N VAL A 220 5.41 6.47 -16.72
CA VAL A 220 5.96 5.47 -17.66
C VAL A 220 4.84 4.79 -18.42
N ALA A 221 5.18 4.06 -19.48
CA ALA A 221 4.33 3.02 -20.01
C ALA A 221 4.85 1.64 -19.58
N TYR A 222 3.94 0.71 -19.33
CA TYR A 222 4.26 -0.66 -18.98
C TYR A 222 3.92 -1.60 -20.14
N HIS A 223 4.76 -2.61 -20.36
CA HIS A 223 4.46 -3.71 -21.29
C HIS A 223 5.16 -5.01 -20.83
N TYR A 224 4.81 -6.12 -21.46
CA TYR A 224 5.44 -7.43 -21.18
C TYR A 224 6.18 -8.01 -22.40
N SER A 225 5.97 -7.45 -23.60
CA SER A 225 6.54 -7.92 -24.87
C SER A 225 7.82 -7.18 -25.22
N ASP A 226 8.75 -7.86 -25.89
CA ASP A 226 9.93 -7.27 -26.51
C ASP A 226 9.64 -6.60 -27.85
N ASP A 227 8.42 -6.75 -28.38
CA ASP A 227 8.03 -6.13 -29.64
C ASP A 227 7.83 -4.63 -29.46
N ASN A 228 8.82 -3.85 -29.85
CA ASN A 228 8.82 -2.40 -29.71
C ASN A 228 7.69 -1.72 -30.50
N SER A 229 7.15 -2.35 -31.54
CA SER A 229 6.07 -1.80 -32.34
C SER A 229 4.80 -1.55 -31.52
N LEU A 230 4.62 -2.30 -30.43
CA LEU A 230 3.46 -2.17 -29.51
C LEU A 230 3.48 -0.90 -28.64
N TYR A 231 4.62 -0.23 -28.54
CA TYR A 231 4.80 0.98 -27.73
C TYR A 231 5.78 1.97 -28.40
N GLU A 232 5.92 1.90 -29.73
CA GLU A 232 6.76 2.81 -30.53
C GLU A 232 6.31 4.29 -30.39
N ASP A 233 5.05 4.52 -30.19
CA ASP A 233 4.48 5.86 -29.90
C ASP A 233 5.07 6.47 -28.62
N ARG A 234 5.55 5.62 -27.69
CA ARG A 234 6.17 6.07 -26.45
C ARG A 234 7.68 6.26 -26.55
N VAL A 235 8.41 5.32 -27.17
CA VAL A 235 9.88 5.28 -27.16
C VAL A 235 10.53 5.49 -28.52
N GLY A 236 9.76 5.57 -29.59
CA GLY A 236 10.27 5.71 -30.96
C GLY A 236 10.91 4.40 -31.48
N SER A 237 11.56 4.52 -32.65
CA SER A 237 12.05 3.36 -33.43
C SER A 237 13.43 2.84 -33.01
N ASP A 238 14.21 3.63 -32.25
CA ASP A 238 15.59 3.27 -31.84
C ASP A 238 15.81 3.54 -30.33
N PRO A 239 15.11 2.85 -29.43
CA PRO A 239 15.25 3.04 -28.00
C PRO A 239 16.53 2.39 -27.43
N LEU A 240 17.05 2.97 -26.35
CA LEU A 240 18.07 2.35 -25.50
C LEU A 240 17.46 1.23 -24.67
N TYR A 241 17.89 0.00 -24.89
CA TYR A 241 17.44 -1.16 -24.11
C TYR A 241 18.39 -1.45 -22.95
N ILE A 242 17.84 -1.51 -21.72
CA ILE A 242 18.60 -1.74 -20.48
C ILE A 242 17.91 -2.83 -19.67
N LYS A 243 18.68 -3.80 -19.20
CA LYS A 243 18.19 -4.83 -18.29
C LYS A 243 18.40 -4.41 -16.84
N ALA A 244 17.38 -4.54 -16.00
CA ALA A 244 17.49 -4.35 -14.57
C ALA A 244 18.47 -5.36 -13.96
N SER A 245 19.13 -5.00 -12.87
CA SER A 245 20.06 -5.84 -12.12
C SER A 245 19.55 -6.21 -10.74
N GLN A 246 18.76 -5.34 -10.12
CA GLN A 246 18.16 -5.50 -8.80
C GLN A 246 16.79 -4.80 -8.79
N VAL A 247 16.05 -4.94 -7.69
CA VAL A 247 14.83 -4.21 -7.39
C VAL A 247 14.94 -3.53 -6.04
N TYR A 248 14.30 -2.35 -5.88
CA TYR A 248 14.31 -1.58 -4.66
C TYR A 248 12.89 -1.23 -4.18
N GLY A 249 12.83 -0.88 -2.88
CA GLY A 249 11.66 -0.36 -2.20
C GLY A 249 10.81 -1.44 -1.54
N ARG A 250 10.01 -1.02 -0.58
CA ARG A 250 9.06 -1.88 0.14
C ARG A 250 8.07 -2.56 -0.81
N ASN A 251 7.58 -1.80 -1.79
CA ASN A 251 6.61 -2.28 -2.78
C ASN A 251 7.26 -2.95 -4.00
N ARG A 252 8.59 -3.08 -4.03
CA ARG A 252 9.35 -3.73 -5.12
C ARG A 252 9.01 -3.16 -6.51
N THR A 253 8.83 -1.85 -6.62
CA THR A 253 8.40 -1.19 -7.86
C THR A 253 9.53 -0.54 -8.62
N ASP A 254 10.69 -0.34 -7.98
CA ASP A 254 11.78 0.44 -8.52
C ASP A 254 12.89 -0.46 -9.06
N PRO A 255 13.08 -0.54 -10.39
CA PRO A 255 14.19 -1.27 -10.97
C PRO A 255 15.51 -0.53 -10.76
N ILE A 256 16.55 -1.28 -10.42
CA ILE A 256 17.93 -0.80 -10.36
C ILE A 256 18.66 -1.24 -11.61
N ILE A 257 19.34 -0.32 -12.29
CA ILE A 257 20.18 -0.57 -13.45
C ILE A 257 21.67 -0.43 -13.10
N LYS A 258 22.54 -0.96 -13.96
CA LYS A 258 23.98 -0.80 -13.75
C LYS A 258 24.40 0.65 -13.96
N ARG A 259 25.34 1.15 -13.16
CA ARG A 259 25.91 2.50 -13.28
C ARG A 259 26.33 2.83 -14.71
N ARG A 260 26.98 1.89 -15.42
CA ARG A 260 27.39 2.07 -16.82
C ARG A 260 26.22 2.41 -17.74
N ASP A 261 25.04 1.80 -17.54
CA ASP A 261 23.87 2.03 -18.38
C ASP A 261 23.17 3.35 -17.99
N ALA A 262 23.18 3.70 -16.71
CA ALA A 262 22.75 5.02 -16.24
C ALA A 262 23.58 6.15 -16.87
N LEU A 263 24.91 5.99 -16.96
CA LEU A 263 25.79 6.97 -17.59
C LEU A 263 25.51 7.14 -19.09
N LYS A 264 25.06 6.10 -19.83
CA LYS A 264 24.65 6.25 -21.24
C LYS A 264 23.47 7.23 -21.39
N ILE A 265 22.62 7.32 -20.37
CA ILE A 265 21.48 8.26 -20.36
C ILE A 265 21.96 9.65 -19.92
N LEU A 266 22.63 9.75 -18.77
CA LEU A 266 22.88 10.99 -18.08
C LEU A 266 24.00 11.85 -18.70
N THR A 267 24.86 11.26 -19.55
CA THR A 267 25.98 11.97 -20.16
C THR A 267 25.63 12.56 -21.55
N VAL A 268 24.49 12.20 -22.12
CA VAL A 268 24.00 12.69 -23.42
C VAL A 268 22.77 13.58 -23.20
N PRO A 269 22.83 14.88 -23.50
CA PRO A 269 21.72 15.82 -23.25
C PRO A 269 20.42 15.40 -23.90
N GLU A 270 20.47 14.84 -25.12
CA GLU A 270 19.31 14.34 -25.86
C GLU A 270 18.62 13.20 -25.09
N ASN A 271 19.38 12.33 -24.42
CA ASN A 271 18.84 11.22 -23.62
C ASN A 271 18.23 11.72 -22.31
N ILE A 272 18.78 12.77 -21.68
CA ILE A 272 18.17 13.42 -20.52
C ILE A 272 16.80 13.99 -20.91
N LYS A 273 16.67 14.56 -22.10
CA LYS A 273 15.41 15.09 -22.60
C LYS A 273 14.36 13.99 -22.75
N LEU A 274 14.75 12.76 -23.11
CA LEU A 274 13.82 11.60 -23.15
C LEU A 274 13.20 11.31 -21.79
N LEU A 275 13.97 11.44 -20.70
CA LEU A 275 13.43 11.32 -19.34
C LEU A 275 12.39 12.40 -19.07
N GLN A 276 12.68 13.67 -19.41
CA GLN A 276 11.75 14.79 -19.22
C GLN A 276 10.49 14.68 -20.07
N GLU A 277 10.57 14.08 -21.23
CA GLU A 277 9.45 13.78 -22.12
C GLU A 277 8.71 12.48 -21.74
N GLY A 278 9.16 11.79 -20.67
CA GLY A 278 8.58 10.55 -20.22
C GLY A 278 8.65 9.42 -21.24
N LYS A 279 9.62 9.44 -22.16
CA LYS A 279 9.84 8.41 -23.18
C LYS A 279 10.49 7.16 -22.58
N VAL A 280 9.85 6.62 -21.55
CA VAL A 280 10.30 5.47 -20.78
C VAL A 280 9.23 4.39 -20.79
N VAL A 281 9.65 3.16 -21.11
CA VAL A 281 8.85 1.93 -20.99
C VAL A 281 9.55 1.00 -19.99
N ILE A 282 8.78 0.42 -19.10
CA ILE A 282 9.26 -0.64 -18.19
C ILE A 282 8.56 -1.94 -18.58
N LEU A 283 9.37 -2.95 -18.92
CA LEU A 283 8.89 -4.29 -19.22
C LEU A 283 8.82 -5.10 -17.93
N LEU A 284 7.64 -5.62 -17.63
CA LEU A 284 7.37 -6.48 -16.46
C LEU A 284 6.70 -7.79 -16.91
N ASP A 285 6.70 -8.79 -16.05
CA ASP A 285 5.95 -10.01 -16.31
C ASP A 285 4.45 -9.71 -16.42
N LYS A 286 3.76 -10.36 -17.36
CA LYS A 286 2.33 -10.10 -17.66
C LYS A 286 1.45 -10.19 -16.42
N LYS A 287 1.72 -11.15 -15.53
CA LYS A 287 0.97 -11.35 -14.28
C LYS A 287 1.09 -10.17 -13.29
N ASN A 288 2.14 -9.35 -13.42
CA ASN A 288 2.37 -8.16 -12.60
C ASN A 288 1.78 -6.89 -13.24
N LEU A 289 1.21 -7.03 -14.44
CA LEU A 289 0.56 -5.93 -15.19
C LEU A 289 -0.95 -6.10 -15.31
N ILE A 290 -1.44 -7.35 -15.38
CA ILE A 290 -2.86 -7.66 -15.57
C ILE A 290 -3.25 -8.72 -14.56
N TYR A 291 -4.01 -8.33 -13.55
CA TYR A 291 -4.39 -9.23 -12.46
C TYR A 291 -5.67 -8.79 -11.76
N ASP A 292 -6.34 -9.76 -11.12
CA ASP A 292 -7.44 -9.49 -10.22
C ASP A 292 -6.90 -9.04 -8.86
N ILE A 293 -7.50 -8.00 -8.31
CA ILE A 293 -7.10 -7.44 -7.01
C ILE A 293 -7.98 -8.11 -5.96
N SER A 294 -7.35 -8.97 -5.16
CA SER A 294 -7.99 -9.55 -4.00
C SER A 294 -7.67 -8.66 -2.79
N VAL A 295 -8.64 -7.88 -2.33
CA VAL A 295 -8.56 -7.17 -1.05
C VAL A 295 -9.20 -8.05 0.00
N PRO A 296 -8.52 -8.45 1.09
CA PRO A 296 -9.22 -9.07 2.18
C PRO A 296 -10.16 -8.03 2.73
N GLU A 297 -11.36 -8.36 2.69
CA GLU A 297 -12.32 -7.76 3.56
C GLU A 297 -11.79 -7.89 4.98
N LYS A 298 -11.82 -6.81 5.73
CA LYS A 298 -11.75 -6.89 7.17
C LYS A 298 -12.99 -7.63 7.61
N THR A 299 -12.88 -8.95 7.60
CA THR A 299 -13.99 -9.87 7.86
C THR A 299 -14.53 -9.67 9.29
N PRO A 300 -15.72 -10.13 9.65
CA PRO A 300 -16.15 -10.16 11.04
C PRO A 300 -15.13 -10.82 11.98
N SER A 301 -14.40 -11.83 11.50
CA SER A 301 -13.29 -12.47 12.24
C SER A 301 -12.16 -11.49 12.54
N TYR A 302 -11.78 -10.62 11.60
CA TYR A 302 -10.80 -9.57 11.83
C TYR A 302 -11.21 -8.66 13.00
N TYR A 303 -12.43 -8.17 13.01
CA TYR A 303 -12.91 -7.26 14.05
C TYR A 303 -13.08 -7.96 15.42
N VAL A 304 -13.46 -9.23 15.44
CA VAL A 304 -13.48 -10.03 16.68
C VAL A 304 -12.07 -10.13 17.25
N LYS A 305 -11.08 -10.43 16.42
CA LYS A 305 -9.67 -10.51 16.84
C LYS A 305 -9.13 -9.15 17.26
N TYR A 306 -9.41 -8.10 16.50
CA TYR A 306 -9.04 -6.73 16.85
C TYR A 306 -9.58 -6.35 18.24
N ASN A 307 -10.87 -6.57 18.49
CA ASN A 307 -11.48 -6.26 19.76
C ASN A 307 -10.89 -7.09 20.91
N SER A 308 -10.65 -8.40 20.69
CA SER A 308 -10.01 -9.27 21.67
C SER A 308 -8.61 -8.77 22.06
N VAL A 309 -7.79 -8.42 21.05
CA VAL A 309 -6.43 -7.92 21.28
C VAL A 309 -6.47 -6.55 21.97
N LYS A 310 -7.29 -5.64 21.52
CA LYS A 310 -7.46 -4.31 22.12
C LYS A 310 -7.90 -4.40 23.57
N GLN A 311 -8.90 -5.24 23.86
CA GLN A 311 -9.40 -5.47 25.20
C GLN A 311 -8.31 -6.06 26.11
N TYR A 312 -7.53 -7.04 25.62
CA TYR A 312 -6.43 -7.62 26.38
C TYR A 312 -5.42 -6.57 26.85
N PHE A 313 -4.95 -5.68 25.97
CA PHE A 313 -4.00 -4.63 26.35
C PHE A 313 -4.61 -3.57 27.25
N TYR A 314 -5.89 -3.29 27.11
CA TYR A 314 -6.63 -2.37 27.98
C TYR A 314 -6.80 -2.92 29.39
N GLU A 315 -7.25 -4.18 29.54
CA GLU A 315 -7.51 -4.81 30.83
C GLU A 315 -6.23 -5.09 31.61
N ASN A 316 -5.18 -5.53 30.92
CA ASN A 316 -3.90 -5.84 31.55
C ASN A 316 -3.01 -4.61 31.77
N LYS A 317 -3.47 -3.43 31.35
CA LYS A 317 -2.76 -2.14 31.54
C LYS A 317 -1.28 -2.21 31.15
N ILE A 318 -0.97 -2.82 30.01
CA ILE A 318 0.40 -2.95 29.53
C ILE A 318 0.91 -1.57 29.09
N PRO A 319 1.89 -0.99 29.78
CA PRO A 319 2.31 0.37 29.52
C PRO A 319 3.04 0.48 28.17
N GLY A 320 2.82 1.58 27.47
CA GLY A 320 3.51 1.91 26.23
C GLY A 320 3.11 1.03 25.04
N VAL A 321 1.95 0.39 25.07
CA VAL A 321 1.35 -0.32 23.93
C VAL A 321 -0.05 0.21 23.71
N THR A 322 -0.31 0.75 22.50
CA THR A 322 -1.67 1.08 22.06
C THR A 322 -2.03 0.25 20.83
N VAL A 323 -3.29 -0.16 20.76
CA VAL A 323 -3.81 -0.98 19.66
C VAL A 323 -4.90 -0.19 18.95
N SER A 324 -4.77 -0.03 17.64
CA SER A 324 -5.74 0.69 16.81
C SER A 324 -6.00 -0.04 15.51
N ASP A 325 -7.19 0.17 14.94
CA ASP A 325 -7.53 -0.21 13.59
C ASP A 325 -7.13 0.92 12.65
N THR A 326 -6.36 0.60 11.61
CA THR A 326 -5.92 1.54 10.58
C THR A 326 -6.45 1.10 9.22
N ALA A 327 -6.36 1.96 8.22
CA ALA A 327 -6.73 1.59 6.84
C ALA A 327 -5.99 0.34 6.35
N THR A 328 -4.73 0.16 6.80
CA THR A 328 -3.85 -0.93 6.36
C THR A 328 -3.95 -2.19 7.22
N GLY A 329 -4.55 -2.14 8.40
CA GLY A 329 -4.70 -3.28 9.28
C GLY A 329 -4.66 -2.95 10.77
N LEU A 330 -4.40 -3.95 11.61
CA LEU A 330 -4.31 -3.81 13.05
C LEU A 330 -2.90 -3.34 13.44
N MET A 331 -2.82 -2.15 14.04
CA MET A 331 -1.56 -1.52 14.45
C MET A 331 -1.36 -1.60 15.97
N PHE A 332 -0.18 -2.08 16.35
CA PHE A 332 0.39 -1.91 17.70
C PHE A 332 1.38 -0.74 17.61
N ASP A 333 1.09 0.35 18.28
CA ASP A 333 2.04 1.44 18.48
C ASP A 333 2.73 1.19 19.83
N VAL A 334 4.05 0.93 19.79
CA VAL A 334 4.80 0.41 20.93
C VAL A 334 5.98 1.33 21.26
N ASN A 335 6.00 1.86 22.47
CA ASN A 335 7.12 2.62 22.98
C ASN A 335 8.15 1.64 23.59
N LEU A 336 8.96 1.01 22.75
CA LEU A 336 10.05 0.12 23.15
C LEU A 336 11.29 0.92 23.56
N ARG A 337 11.94 0.48 24.64
CA ARG A 337 13.16 1.08 25.12
C ARG A 337 14.40 0.35 24.62
N PHE A 338 15.31 1.11 24.08
CA PHE A 338 16.60 0.67 23.56
C PHE A 338 17.73 1.29 24.38
N TYR A 339 18.90 0.68 24.34
CA TYR A 339 20.10 1.36 24.85
C TYR A 339 20.33 2.68 24.08
N PRO A 340 20.90 3.70 24.72
CA PRO A 340 21.21 4.99 24.08
C PRO A 340 22.02 4.80 22.79
N ASP A 341 21.58 5.42 21.70
CA ASP A 341 22.19 5.37 20.36
C ASP A 341 22.48 3.94 19.83
N SER A 342 21.74 2.95 20.34
CA SER A 342 21.89 1.55 19.98
C SER A 342 20.57 0.99 19.43
N PRO A 343 20.64 -0.02 18.55
CA PRO A 343 19.48 -0.81 18.15
C PRO A 343 19.09 -1.91 19.17
N GLU A 344 19.89 -2.12 20.22
CA GLU A 344 19.67 -3.18 21.21
C GLU A 344 18.54 -2.82 22.16
N LEU A 345 17.58 -3.74 22.33
CA LEU A 345 16.49 -3.62 23.30
C LEU A 345 17.01 -3.77 24.75
N LEU A 346 16.43 -3.01 25.64
CA LEU A 346 16.68 -3.24 27.07
C LEU A 346 16.11 -4.63 27.50
N PRO A 347 16.76 -5.33 28.45
CA PRO A 347 16.37 -6.69 28.83
C PRO A 347 14.94 -6.83 29.34
N ASP A 348 14.40 -5.79 29.96
CA ASP A 348 13.02 -5.74 30.47
C ASP A 348 11.96 -5.59 29.37
N GLU A 349 12.34 -5.28 28.13
CA GLU A 349 11.43 -5.25 26.97
C GLU A 349 11.10 -6.64 26.42
N LYS A 350 11.87 -7.68 26.79
CA LYS A 350 11.66 -9.04 26.32
C LYS A 350 10.25 -9.53 26.61
N GLY A 351 9.76 -9.39 27.84
CA GLY A 351 8.41 -9.81 28.21
C GLY A 351 7.31 -9.09 27.44
N ARG A 352 7.52 -7.80 27.07
CA ARG A 352 6.59 -7.04 26.25
C ARG A 352 6.55 -7.57 24.82
N ILE A 353 7.70 -7.90 24.23
CA ILE A 353 7.79 -8.53 22.90
C ILE A 353 7.10 -9.90 22.89
N GLU A 354 7.31 -10.72 23.91
CA GLU A 354 6.63 -12.02 24.05
C GLU A 354 5.10 -11.88 24.07
N LEU A 355 4.56 -10.91 24.82
CA LEU A 355 3.12 -10.64 24.86
C LEU A 355 2.58 -10.18 23.51
N ILE A 356 3.29 -9.28 22.82
CA ILE A 356 2.91 -8.82 21.48
C ILE A 356 2.94 -9.98 20.49
N ALA A 357 3.99 -10.82 20.53
CA ALA A 357 4.11 -12.00 19.68
C ALA A 357 2.96 -12.99 19.89
N GLN A 358 2.56 -13.23 21.13
CA GLN A 358 1.41 -14.10 21.45
C GLN A 358 0.11 -13.56 20.83
N ARG A 359 -0.15 -12.25 20.95
CA ARG A 359 -1.35 -11.63 20.37
C ARG A 359 -1.29 -11.58 18.83
N LEU A 360 -0.12 -11.32 18.26
CA LEU A 360 0.08 -11.41 16.80
C LEU A 360 -0.22 -12.84 16.29
N LYS A 361 0.27 -13.88 16.96
CA LYS A 361 0.00 -15.28 16.56
C LYS A 361 -1.49 -15.60 16.54
N GLU A 362 -2.31 -15.00 17.42
CA GLU A 362 -3.76 -15.18 17.39
C GLU A 362 -4.40 -14.57 16.13
N ILE A 363 -3.90 -13.40 15.69
CA ILE A 363 -4.35 -12.75 14.46
C ILE A 363 -3.93 -13.56 13.26
N LEU A 364 -2.69 -14.06 13.26
CA LEU A 364 -2.05 -14.77 12.16
C LEU A 364 -2.52 -16.21 11.95
N LYS A 365 -3.38 -16.75 12.85
CA LYS A 365 -3.97 -18.09 12.67
C LYS A 365 -4.79 -18.22 11.40
N ASP A 366 -5.38 -17.14 10.91
CA ASP A 366 -6.02 -17.13 9.60
C ASP A 366 -4.95 -16.88 8.54
N GLU A 367 -5.02 -17.60 7.43
CA GLU A 367 -4.13 -17.38 6.31
C GLU A 367 -4.30 -15.94 5.77
N GLY A 368 -3.22 -15.38 5.31
CA GLY A 368 -3.28 -14.17 4.54
C GLY A 368 -2.90 -12.87 5.25
N TYR A 369 -2.11 -12.89 6.30
CA TYR A 369 -1.56 -11.69 6.93
C TYR A 369 -0.08 -11.48 6.60
N SER A 370 0.35 -10.20 6.52
CA SER A 370 1.75 -9.78 6.57
C SER A 370 1.97 -8.83 7.75
N ILE A 371 3.20 -8.70 8.19
CA ILE A 371 3.57 -7.77 9.27
C ILE A 371 4.51 -6.70 8.70
N LEU A 372 4.15 -5.43 8.90
CA LEU A 372 5.04 -4.32 8.69
C LEU A 372 5.52 -3.80 10.04
N ILE A 373 6.84 -3.57 10.17
CA ILE A 373 7.43 -2.92 11.33
C ILE A 373 7.97 -1.56 10.89
N GLU A 374 7.49 -0.50 11.54
CA GLU A 374 7.94 0.88 11.29
C GLU A 374 8.70 1.39 12.51
N GLY A 375 9.91 1.95 12.27
CA GLY A 375 10.75 2.53 13.30
C GLY A 375 10.79 4.04 13.22
N HIS A 376 10.62 4.70 14.37
CA HIS A 376 10.66 6.14 14.50
C HIS A 376 11.65 6.56 15.59
N THR A 377 12.30 7.69 15.39
CA THR A 377 13.16 8.34 16.40
C THR A 377 12.62 9.73 16.72
N ALA A 378 13.11 10.32 17.79
CA ALA A 378 12.97 11.76 17.96
C ALA A 378 13.83 12.50 16.91
N ASP A 379 13.41 13.67 16.48
CA ASP A 379 14.26 14.52 15.66
C ASP A 379 15.25 15.29 16.57
N VAL A 380 16.53 15.08 16.34
CA VAL A 380 17.65 15.75 17.03
C VAL A 380 18.62 16.37 16.03
N GLY A 381 18.16 16.66 14.81
CA GLY A 381 18.96 17.34 13.78
C GLY A 381 20.03 16.46 13.10
N LYS A 382 19.92 15.12 13.19
CA LYS A 382 20.86 14.18 12.55
C LYS A 382 20.11 13.20 11.61
N PRO A 383 19.54 13.65 10.49
CA PRO A 383 18.56 12.87 9.70
C PRO A 383 19.09 11.52 9.22
N VAL A 384 20.33 11.45 8.72
CA VAL A 384 20.91 10.19 8.22
C VAL A 384 21.14 9.19 9.35
N GLY A 385 21.74 9.62 10.47
CA GLY A 385 21.95 8.76 11.63
C GLY A 385 20.65 8.27 12.26
N GLN A 386 19.65 9.14 12.34
CA GLN A 386 18.32 8.82 12.84
C GLN A 386 17.60 7.81 11.94
N LEU A 387 17.70 7.97 10.62
CA LEU A 387 17.13 7.03 9.66
C LEU A 387 17.77 5.65 9.83
N ASN A 388 19.10 5.56 9.83
CA ASN A 388 19.82 4.29 10.00
C ASN A 388 19.47 3.61 11.32
N LEU A 389 19.48 4.37 12.43
CA LEU A 389 19.13 3.85 13.75
C LEU A 389 17.68 3.30 13.78
N SER A 390 16.74 4.00 13.12
CA SER A 390 15.35 3.53 13.06
C SER A 390 15.22 2.23 12.28
N ILE A 391 15.96 2.06 11.18
CA ILE A 391 16.01 0.82 10.40
C ILE A 391 16.59 -0.33 11.24
N GLU A 392 17.72 -0.09 11.92
CA GLU A 392 18.35 -1.11 12.76
C GLU A 392 17.44 -1.55 13.91
N ARG A 393 16.72 -0.62 14.55
CA ARG A 393 15.75 -0.91 15.59
C ARG A 393 14.57 -1.75 15.08
N THR A 394 14.06 -1.48 13.88
CA THR A 394 13.02 -2.32 13.28
C THR A 394 13.51 -3.74 13.02
N ARG A 395 14.74 -3.90 12.56
CA ARG A 395 15.37 -5.22 12.38
C ARG A 395 15.51 -6.00 13.69
N THR A 396 15.90 -5.32 14.77
CA THR A 396 15.98 -5.95 16.11
C THR A 396 14.61 -6.43 16.59
N VAL A 397 13.57 -5.60 16.45
CA VAL A 397 12.20 -6.00 16.81
C VAL A 397 11.70 -7.14 15.92
N MET A 398 11.94 -7.09 14.62
CA MET A 398 11.61 -8.17 13.69
C MET A 398 12.27 -9.48 14.10
N SER A 399 13.58 -9.45 14.38
CA SER A 399 14.33 -10.64 14.83
C SER A 399 13.80 -11.19 16.15
N ALA A 400 13.43 -10.31 17.08
CA ALA A 400 12.83 -10.74 18.36
C ALA A 400 11.48 -11.43 18.16
N LEU A 401 10.62 -10.91 17.28
CA LEU A 401 9.33 -11.54 16.95
C LEU A 401 9.50 -12.87 16.19
N ILE A 402 10.50 -12.98 15.32
CA ILE A 402 10.85 -14.24 14.63
C ILE A 402 11.33 -15.28 15.66
N ASN A 403 12.15 -14.89 16.62
CA ASN A 403 12.60 -15.77 17.71
C ASN A 403 11.43 -16.27 18.58
N GLU A 404 10.36 -15.49 18.69
CA GLU A 404 9.11 -15.91 19.30
C GLU A 404 8.28 -16.86 18.41
N GLY A 405 8.78 -17.25 17.22
CA GLY A 405 8.17 -18.24 16.34
C GLY A 405 7.14 -17.69 15.36
N ILE A 406 7.24 -16.42 14.96
CA ILE A 406 6.50 -15.87 13.83
C ILE A 406 7.32 -16.09 12.55
N ASP A 407 6.67 -16.54 11.47
CA ASP A 407 7.35 -16.84 10.19
C ASP A 407 8.03 -15.58 9.63
N SER A 408 9.32 -15.67 9.36
CA SER A 408 10.11 -14.57 8.78
C SER A 408 9.62 -14.09 7.42
N LYS A 409 8.94 -14.96 6.64
CA LYS A 409 8.45 -14.66 5.30
C LYS A 409 7.34 -13.61 5.25
N ILE A 410 6.65 -13.37 6.36
CA ILE A 410 5.53 -12.43 6.40
C ILE A 410 5.94 -11.02 6.82
N PHE A 411 7.20 -10.80 7.17
CA PHE A 411 7.68 -9.50 7.65
C PHE A 411 8.14 -8.57 6.53
N SER A 412 7.91 -7.30 6.75
CA SER A 412 8.57 -6.17 6.10
C SER A 412 8.90 -5.13 7.16
N TYR A 413 9.88 -4.25 6.90
CA TYR A 413 10.24 -3.21 7.84
C TYR A 413 10.62 -1.92 7.12
N LYS A 414 10.46 -0.79 7.83
CA LYS A 414 10.81 0.53 7.34
C LYS A 414 11.26 1.42 8.50
N GLY A 415 12.32 2.19 8.29
CA GLY A 415 12.74 3.27 9.19
C GLY A 415 12.27 4.62 8.66
N PHE A 416 11.79 5.47 9.55
CA PHE A 416 11.39 6.84 9.25
C PHE A 416 12.31 7.88 9.90
N GLY A 417 13.25 7.46 10.76
CA GLY A 417 14.03 8.41 11.54
C GLY A 417 13.14 9.37 12.33
N GLY A 418 13.47 10.65 12.34
CA GLY A 418 12.70 11.71 12.99
C GLY A 418 11.65 12.39 12.11
N THR A 419 11.37 11.88 10.89
CA THR A 419 10.54 12.59 9.90
C THR A 419 9.03 12.53 10.16
N MET A 420 8.58 11.64 11.06
CA MET A 420 7.17 11.43 11.38
C MET A 420 6.90 11.61 12.88
N PRO A 421 7.06 12.82 13.43
CA PRO A 421 6.80 13.07 14.85
C PRO A 421 5.31 12.96 15.17
N VAL A 422 4.99 12.46 16.36
CA VAL A 422 3.64 12.42 16.93
C VAL A 422 3.48 13.35 18.13
N ALA A 423 4.61 13.92 18.59
CA ALA A 423 4.66 14.87 19.70
C ALA A 423 5.80 15.88 19.47
N ASP A 424 5.80 16.94 20.26
CA ASP A 424 6.80 18.01 20.18
C ASP A 424 8.20 17.50 20.54
N ASN A 425 9.16 17.68 19.64
CA ASN A 425 10.57 17.32 19.83
C ASN A 425 11.34 18.23 20.79
N ASP A 426 10.81 19.40 21.13
CA ASP A 426 11.47 20.35 22.06
C ASP A 426 11.40 19.84 23.51
N THR A 427 10.44 18.98 23.84
CA THR A 427 10.28 18.39 25.16
C THR A 427 10.82 16.97 25.23
N GLU A 428 11.38 16.55 26.39
CA GLU A 428 11.84 15.15 26.58
C GLU A 428 10.66 14.17 26.53
N ALA A 429 9.52 14.56 27.07
CA ALA A 429 8.30 13.75 27.03
C ALA A 429 7.82 13.52 25.58
N GLY A 430 7.88 14.56 24.75
CA GLY A 430 7.52 14.43 23.33
C GLY A 430 8.55 13.64 22.54
N ARG A 431 9.85 13.85 22.77
CA ARG A 431 10.90 12.99 22.19
C ARG A 431 10.73 11.52 22.57
N ALA A 432 10.34 11.24 23.82
CA ALA A 432 10.06 9.88 24.27
C ALA A 432 8.88 9.24 23.50
N GLN A 433 7.83 10.00 23.20
CA GLN A 433 6.70 9.53 22.39
C GLN A 433 7.09 9.31 20.92
N ASN A 434 8.00 10.14 20.39
CA ASN A 434 8.49 10.02 19.02
C ASN A 434 9.38 8.79 18.84
N ARG A 435 10.09 8.34 19.89
CA ARG A 435 10.89 7.09 19.91
C ARG A 435 9.95 5.88 20.05
N ARG A 436 9.34 5.45 18.96
CA ARG A 436 8.36 4.35 18.93
C ARG A 436 8.61 3.36 17.80
N VAL A 437 8.04 2.19 17.94
CA VAL A 437 7.95 1.15 16.90
C VAL A 437 6.49 0.84 16.65
N ARG A 438 6.06 0.83 15.41
CA ARG A 438 4.74 0.38 14.99
C ARG A 438 4.85 -1.00 14.40
N ILE A 439 3.99 -1.92 14.84
CA ILE A 439 3.88 -3.27 14.31
C ILE A 439 2.48 -3.39 13.74
N ILE A 440 2.37 -3.52 12.40
CA ILE A 440 1.10 -3.49 11.70
C ILE A 440 0.84 -4.87 11.12
N ALA A 441 -0.16 -5.58 11.66
CA ALA A 441 -0.65 -6.82 11.08
C ALA A 441 -1.64 -6.48 9.96
N ARG A 442 -1.18 -6.67 8.72
CA ARG A 442 -1.93 -6.30 7.52
C ARG A 442 -2.52 -7.54 6.87
N PRO A 443 -3.81 -7.52 6.56
CA PRO A 443 -4.41 -8.56 5.75
C PRO A 443 -3.67 -8.68 4.41
N ARG A 444 -3.30 -9.91 3.98
CA ARG A 444 -2.44 -10.15 2.80
C ARG A 444 -3.01 -9.72 1.47
N ALA A 445 -4.29 -9.53 1.36
CA ALA A 445 -4.89 -9.30 0.08
C ALA A 445 -4.75 -7.87 -0.45
N THR A 446 -4.18 -6.97 0.36
CA THR A 446 -3.58 -5.75 -0.15
C THR A 446 -2.23 -6.02 -0.82
N TYR A 447 -1.78 -7.28 -0.87
CA TYR A 447 -0.58 -7.70 -1.57
C TYR A 447 -0.95 -8.69 -2.64
N ILE A 448 -0.54 -8.43 -3.85
CA ILE A 448 -0.16 -9.47 -4.79
C ILE A 448 0.64 -10.48 -3.97
N GLN A 449 0.27 -11.73 -4.04
CA GLN A 449 0.98 -12.81 -3.35
C GLN A 449 2.45 -12.70 -3.76
N ARG A 450 3.24 -12.02 -2.94
CA ARG A 450 4.67 -11.87 -3.17
C ARG A 450 5.31 -13.07 -2.53
N ASP A 451 5.83 -13.95 -3.35
CA ASP A 451 6.74 -14.98 -2.87
C ASP A 451 7.99 -14.25 -2.38
N TRP A 452 8.04 -14.06 -1.08
CA TRP A 452 9.19 -13.55 -0.35
C TRP A 452 10.23 -14.68 -0.17
N ASN A 453 10.52 -15.43 -1.24
CA ASN A 453 11.51 -16.50 -1.25
C ASN A 453 12.91 -15.96 -1.44
#